data_a9e126f19570139ea625d9b92eade4ec
#
_entry.id   a9e126f19570139ea625d9b92eade4ec
#
_cell.length_a   1.000
_cell.length_b   1.000
_cell.length_c   1.000
_cell.angle_alpha   90.00
_cell.angle_beta   90.00
_cell.angle_gamma   90.00
#
_symmetry.space_group_name_H-M   'P 1'
#
loop_
_entity.id
_entity.type
_entity.pdbx_description
1 polymer ?
#
loop_
_entity_poly.entity_id
_entity_poly.type
_entity_poly.pdbx_seq_one_letter_code
_entity_poly.pdbx_strand_id
1 'polypeptide(L)'
;MDERRVRRLRTCVFPCAGYGTRFLPATKVIPKEMLPLVDKPVIQYGVEEALASGLGRIVVITSRGKDSILDHFDRSFELEVSLRERDKNELLAAVEETAGLTHVISVRQKNQLGLGHAVLQAAPAVGNEPFAVLLPDDVILADPPCLHQMMEVYRETGRPVIALMEVPPDQTHRYGVIAGTEVRAGLWKISRMIEKPKENAPSNLAIIGRYLLPPEIFPLLEKTPKGAGGEIQLTDGLQELIAAGDVYGYVFRGKRYDAGEKLGYLKATVDFALRHPDLGNEFREYLSKTVNKENMQ
;
A
#
# COMPACT_ATOMS: atom_id res chain seq x y z
N MET A 1 -1.14 14.26 -34.19
CA MET A 1 -1.25 13.44 -32.95
C MET A 1 -0.06 13.79 -32.10
N ASP A 2 -0.30 14.52 -31.01
CA ASP A 2 0.73 14.98 -30.09
C ASP A 2 1.19 13.76 -29.26
N GLU A 3 2.35 13.18 -29.61
CA GLU A 3 3.00 12.13 -28.82
C GLU A 3 3.47 12.75 -27.51
N ARG A 4 2.53 12.97 -26.58
CA ARG A 4 2.89 13.30 -25.20
C ARG A 4 3.63 12.12 -24.63
N ARG A 5 4.93 12.22 -24.61
CA ARG A 5 5.85 11.23 -24.03
C ARG A 5 5.41 11.00 -22.59
N VAL A 6 4.78 9.83 -22.32
CA VAL A 6 4.34 9.46 -20.99
C VAL A 6 5.54 9.56 -20.05
N ARG A 7 5.44 10.37 -19.01
CA ARG A 7 6.53 10.54 -18.03
C ARG A 7 6.76 9.21 -17.32
N ARG A 8 8.01 8.82 -17.17
CA ARG A 8 8.37 7.53 -16.55
C ARG A 8 8.17 7.60 -15.03
N LEU A 9 7.40 6.67 -14.46
CA LEU A 9 7.34 6.43 -13.02
C LEU A 9 8.59 5.65 -12.58
N ARG A 10 9.21 6.08 -11.48
CA ARG A 10 10.38 5.44 -10.87
C ARG A 10 10.28 5.33 -9.36
N THR A 11 9.42 6.14 -8.75
CA THR A 11 9.32 6.35 -7.31
C THR A 11 8.02 5.77 -6.77
N CYS A 12 8.12 5.02 -5.68
CA CYS A 12 6.98 4.58 -4.88
C CYS A 12 7.09 5.15 -3.47
N VAL A 13 6.04 5.84 -3.01
CA VAL A 13 5.93 6.48 -1.70
C VAL A 13 5.11 5.60 -0.78
N PHE A 14 5.64 5.32 0.41
CA PHE A 14 5.01 4.53 1.46
C PHE A 14 4.67 5.42 2.67
N PRO A 15 3.40 5.80 2.87
CA PRO A 15 2.96 6.53 4.07
C PRO A 15 2.96 5.62 5.31
N CYS A 16 3.99 5.73 6.16
CA CYS A 16 4.21 4.88 7.34
C CYS A 16 4.19 5.66 8.66
N ALA A 17 3.77 6.94 8.68
CA ALA A 17 3.87 7.79 9.87
C ALA A 17 2.75 7.59 10.91
N GLY A 18 1.68 6.85 10.61
CA GLY A 18 0.52 6.66 11.48
C GLY A 18 0.82 5.84 12.75
N TYR A 19 0.08 6.10 13.84
CA TYR A 19 0.29 5.47 15.16
C TYR A 19 -0.07 3.98 15.26
N GLY A 20 -0.85 3.44 14.32
CA GLY A 20 -1.24 2.01 14.35
C GLY A 20 -2.15 1.63 15.52
N THR A 21 -3.00 2.53 15.99
CA THR A 21 -3.81 2.40 17.22
C THR A 21 -4.73 1.18 17.26
N ARG A 22 -5.13 0.65 16.09
CA ARG A 22 -5.99 -0.55 15.99
C ARG A 22 -5.34 -1.81 16.54
N PHE A 23 -4.01 -1.87 16.60
CA PHE A 23 -3.22 -3.01 17.09
C PHE A 23 -2.59 -2.78 18.47
N LEU A 24 -3.01 -1.75 19.20
CA LEU A 24 -2.58 -1.59 20.58
C LEU A 24 -3.02 -2.81 21.43
N PRO A 25 -2.17 -3.29 22.36
CA PRO A 25 -0.91 -2.68 22.82
C PRO A 25 0.33 -3.00 21.98
N ALA A 26 0.29 -3.96 21.04
CA ALA A 26 1.47 -4.41 20.28
C ALA A 26 2.17 -3.25 19.56
N THR A 27 1.40 -2.37 18.92
CA THR A 27 1.94 -1.23 18.17
C THR A 27 2.36 -0.02 19.03
N LYS A 28 2.41 -0.18 20.35
CA LYS A 28 3.01 0.81 21.24
C LYS A 28 4.51 1.02 20.95
N VAL A 29 5.21 -0.06 20.58
CA VAL A 29 6.66 -0.07 20.34
C VAL A 29 7.03 -0.61 18.95
N ILE A 30 6.15 -1.41 18.32
CA ILE A 30 6.38 -1.99 17.00
C ILE A 30 5.52 -1.22 15.99
N PRO A 31 6.10 -0.62 14.94
CA PRO A 31 5.32 -0.06 13.84
C PRO A 31 4.36 -1.10 13.26
N LYS A 32 3.12 -0.72 12.96
CA LYS A 32 2.16 -1.66 12.35
C LYS A 32 2.66 -2.25 11.03
N GLU A 33 3.48 -1.50 10.32
CA GLU A 33 4.12 -1.87 9.06
C GLU A 33 5.15 -3.00 9.23
N MET A 34 5.64 -3.19 10.48
CA MET A 34 6.59 -4.24 10.86
C MET A 34 5.93 -5.49 11.46
N LEU A 35 4.61 -5.53 11.56
CA LEU A 35 3.90 -6.75 11.95
C LEU A 35 4.13 -7.83 10.88
N PRO A 36 4.54 -9.06 11.26
CA PRO A 36 4.90 -10.09 10.29
C PRO A 36 3.67 -10.82 9.73
N LEU A 37 3.61 -10.99 8.42
CA LEU A 37 2.78 -12.01 7.79
C LEU A 37 3.67 -13.23 7.54
N VAL A 38 3.54 -14.22 8.41
CA VAL A 38 4.40 -15.40 8.52
C VAL A 38 5.82 -14.98 8.94
N ASP A 39 6.72 -14.73 8.04
CA ASP A 39 8.15 -14.45 8.26
C ASP A 39 8.62 -13.11 7.69
N LYS A 40 7.76 -12.41 6.92
CA LYS A 40 8.06 -11.11 6.35
C LYS A 40 7.18 -10.00 6.93
N PRO A 41 7.71 -8.81 7.25
CA PRO A 41 6.88 -7.70 7.70
C PRO A 41 5.96 -7.19 6.56
N VAL A 42 4.80 -6.69 6.94
CA VAL A 42 3.75 -6.22 6.01
C VAL A 42 4.30 -5.26 4.96
N ILE A 43 5.21 -4.34 5.34
CA ILE A 43 5.77 -3.37 4.40
C ILE A 43 6.59 -4.02 3.29
N GLN A 44 7.27 -5.14 3.55
CA GLN A 44 8.12 -5.80 2.56
C GLN A 44 7.32 -6.28 1.35
N TYR A 45 6.11 -6.80 1.56
CA TYR A 45 5.23 -7.19 0.44
C TYR A 45 4.92 -6.02 -0.50
N GLY A 46 4.71 -4.83 0.07
CA GLY A 46 4.50 -3.62 -0.72
C GLY A 46 5.75 -3.18 -1.48
N VAL A 47 6.93 -3.28 -0.85
CA VAL A 47 8.22 -2.96 -1.50
C VAL A 47 8.49 -3.94 -2.63
N GLU A 48 8.32 -5.24 -2.40
CA GLU A 48 8.45 -6.28 -3.43
C GLU A 48 7.50 -6.03 -4.63
N GLU A 49 6.22 -5.64 -4.35
CA GLU A 49 5.27 -5.26 -5.40
C GLU A 49 5.75 -4.07 -6.22
N ALA A 50 6.28 -3.02 -5.56
CA ALA A 50 6.81 -1.85 -6.24
C ALA A 50 8.00 -2.18 -7.13
N LEU A 51 8.95 -2.98 -6.62
CA LEU A 51 10.13 -3.42 -7.37
C LEU A 51 9.76 -4.31 -8.56
N ALA A 52 8.86 -5.29 -8.37
CA ALA A 52 8.35 -6.15 -9.43
C ALA A 52 7.58 -5.38 -10.51
N SER A 53 7.07 -4.18 -10.18
CA SER A 53 6.43 -3.25 -11.10
C SER A 53 7.40 -2.28 -11.77
N GLY A 54 8.71 -2.36 -11.47
CA GLY A 54 9.77 -1.52 -12.04
C GLY A 54 9.98 -0.17 -11.35
N LEU A 55 9.48 0.00 -10.11
CA LEU A 55 9.64 1.20 -9.29
C LEU A 55 10.80 1.01 -8.30
N GLY A 56 12.01 1.36 -8.71
CA GLY A 56 13.22 1.10 -7.91
C GLY A 56 13.59 2.19 -6.89
N ARG A 57 12.88 3.34 -6.85
CA ARG A 57 13.11 4.39 -5.85
C ARG A 57 12.03 4.31 -4.78
N ILE A 58 12.38 3.86 -3.59
CA ILE A 58 11.45 3.69 -2.46
C ILE A 58 11.59 4.88 -1.52
N VAL A 59 10.49 5.58 -1.25
CA VAL A 59 10.40 6.70 -0.32
C VAL A 59 9.45 6.35 0.82
N VAL A 60 9.95 6.28 2.03
CA VAL A 60 9.16 5.99 3.24
C VAL A 60 8.89 7.29 3.98
N ILE A 61 7.61 7.62 4.16
CA ILE A 61 7.20 8.74 5.02
C ILE A 61 7.01 8.19 6.43
N THR A 62 7.97 8.47 7.28
CA THR A 62 8.07 7.91 8.63
C THR A 62 7.79 8.95 9.72
N SER A 63 7.81 8.54 10.98
CA SER A 63 7.73 9.40 12.16
C SER A 63 8.70 8.94 13.25
N ARG A 64 8.75 9.66 14.37
CA ARG A 64 9.59 9.26 15.52
C ARG A 64 9.21 7.85 16.00
N GLY A 65 10.21 7.03 16.31
CA GLY A 65 10.04 5.68 16.86
C GLY A 65 9.68 4.61 15.81
N LYS A 66 9.93 4.87 14.53
CA LYS A 66 9.69 3.94 13.44
C LYS A 66 10.97 3.59 12.66
N ASP A 67 12.12 3.72 13.32
CA ASP A 67 13.42 3.49 12.70
C ASP A 67 13.57 2.02 12.26
N SER A 68 12.95 1.06 12.95
CA SER A 68 12.92 -0.36 12.57
C SER A 68 12.38 -0.64 11.15
N ILE A 69 11.61 0.28 10.56
CA ILE A 69 11.19 0.16 9.15
C ILE A 69 12.39 0.35 8.22
N LEU A 70 13.29 1.26 8.56
CA LEU A 70 14.50 1.53 7.77
C LEU A 70 15.54 0.45 8.03
N ASP A 71 15.76 0.12 9.29
CA ASP A 71 16.69 -0.92 9.74
C ASP A 71 16.41 -2.27 9.06
N HIS A 72 15.14 -2.56 8.75
CA HIS A 72 14.75 -3.79 8.05
C HIS A 72 15.34 -3.90 6.63
N PHE A 73 15.50 -2.77 5.95
CA PHE A 73 16.09 -2.72 4.60
C PHE A 73 17.56 -2.36 4.60
N ASP A 74 18.17 -2.12 5.77
CA ASP A 74 19.59 -1.88 5.94
C ASP A 74 20.34 -3.18 6.30
N ARG A 75 21.65 -3.14 6.18
CA ARG A 75 22.51 -4.26 6.58
C ARG A 75 22.56 -4.39 8.10
N SER A 76 22.45 -5.62 8.58
CA SER A 76 22.68 -5.97 9.99
C SER A 76 24.02 -6.69 10.13
N PHE A 77 25.11 -5.92 10.17
CA PHE A 77 26.49 -6.44 10.11
C PHE A 77 26.77 -7.50 11.18
N GLU A 78 26.37 -7.24 12.44
CA GLU A 78 26.60 -8.17 13.56
C GLU A 78 25.83 -9.48 13.37
N LEU A 79 24.59 -9.42 12.85
CA LEU A 79 23.79 -10.61 12.56
C LEU A 79 24.42 -11.39 11.40
N GLU A 80 24.78 -10.72 10.32
CA GLU A 80 25.42 -11.35 9.15
C GLU A 80 26.72 -12.09 9.53
N VAL A 81 27.58 -11.46 10.35
CA VAL A 81 28.80 -12.09 10.85
C VAL A 81 28.47 -13.31 11.70
N SER A 82 27.53 -13.19 12.65
CA SER A 82 27.13 -14.29 13.52
C SER A 82 26.56 -15.48 12.75
N LEU A 83 25.75 -15.22 11.71
CA LEU A 83 25.18 -16.28 10.86
C LEU A 83 26.26 -16.99 10.05
N ARG A 84 27.22 -16.23 9.51
CA ARG A 84 28.35 -16.76 8.74
C ARG A 84 29.26 -17.62 9.60
N GLU A 85 29.60 -17.18 10.82
CA GLU A 85 30.41 -17.96 11.78
C GLU A 85 29.77 -19.27 12.24
N ARG A 86 28.43 -19.35 12.15
CA ARG A 86 27.64 -20.53 12.53
C ARG A 86 27.20 -21.38 11.34
N ASP A 87 27.72 -21.12 10.15
CA ASP A 87 27.37 -21.81 8.89
C ASP A 87 25.85 -21.80 8.58
N LYS A 88 25.11 -20.75 9.02
CA LYS A 88 23.68 -20.58 8.77
C LYS A 88 23.43 -19.87 7.41
N ASN A 89 23.88 -20.48 6.33
CA ASN A 89 23.95 -19.86 5.01
C ASN A 89 22.58 -19.47 4.44
N GLU A 90 21.53 -20.26 4.66
CA GLU A 90 20.16 -19.93 4.20
C GLU A 90 19.59 -18.70 4.90
N LEU A 91 19.79 -18.59 6.23
CA LEU A 91 19.36 -17.43 6.99
C LEU A 91 20.19 -16.18 6.64
N LEU A 92 21.49 -16.35 6.41
CA LEU A 92 22.36 -15.28 5.94
C LEU A 92 21.90 -14.76 4.58
N ALA A 93 21.60 -15.64 3.64
CA ALA A 93 21.11 -15.27 2.31
C ALA A 93 19.79 -14.47 2.41
N ALA A 94 18.84 -14.89 3.25
CA ALA A 94 17.58 -14.18 3.46
C ALA A 94 17.77 -12.75 4.03
N VAL A 95 18.73 -12.58 4.96
CA VAL A 95 19.07 -11.25 5.51
C VAL A 95 19.74 -10.37 4.46
N GLU A 96 20.75 -10.90 3.74
CA GLU A 96 21.47 -10.17 2.68
C GLU A 96 20.55 -9.83 1.50
N GLU A 97 19.60 -10.69 1.13
CA GLU A 97 18.58 -10.44 0.09
C GLU A 97 17.68 -9.26 0.48
N THR A 98 17.18 -9.25 1.73
CA THR A 98 16.33 -8.16 2.22
C THR A 98 17.06 -6.82 2.21
N ALA A 99 18.29 -6.78 2.69
CA ALA A 99 19.14 -5.57 2.67
C ALA A 99 19.51 -5.13 1.24
N GLY A 100 19.59 -6.08 0.31
CA GLY A 100 19.87 -5.83 -1.11
C GLY A 100 18.68 -5.43 -1.96
N LEU A 101 17.44 -5.50 -1.44
CA LEU A 101 16.20 -5.22 -2.21
C LEU A 101 16.22 -3.82 -2.81
N THR A 102 16.55 -2.80 -2.03
CA THR A 102 16.48 -1.40 -2.48
C THR A 102 17.19 -0.45 -1.51
N HIS A 103 17.51 0.75 -2.02
CA HIS A 103 17.89 1.87 -1.16
C HIS A 103 16.65 2.69 -0.80
N VAL A 104 16.39 2.83 0.50
CA VAL A 104 15.23 3.56 1.02
C VAL A 104 15.58 5.01 1.31
N ILE A 105 14.79 5.93 0.78
CA ILE A 105 14.83 7.35 1.15
C ILE A 105 13.77 7.57 2.23
N SER A 106 14.16 8.10 3.38
CA SER A 106 13.21 8.42 4.45
C SER A 106 12.94 9.91 4.56
N VAL A 107 11.65 10.26 4.72
CA VAL A 107 11.20 11.63 5.00
C VAL A 107 10.30 11.60 6.22
N ARG A 108 10.52 12.50 7.18
CA ARG A 108 9.72 12.55 8.41
C ARG A 108 8.48 13.41 8.26
N GLN A 109 7.32 12.82 8.54
CA GLN A 109 6.10 13.55 8.82
C GLN A 109 6.14 13.99 10.30
N LYS A 110 6.44 15.26 10.54
CA LYS A 110 6.62 15.80 11.91
C LYS A 110 5.30 15.87 12.69
N ASN A 111 4.19 16.12 11.99
CA ASN A 111 2.84 16.19 12.53
C ASN A 111 1.94 15.22 11.76
N GLN A 112 1.25 14.33 12.46
CA GLN A 112 0.32 13.37 11.84
C GLN A 112 -1.00 14.08 11.47
N LEU A 113 -1.00 14.76 10.33
CA LEU A 113 -2.14 15.52 9.82
C LEU A 113 -2.89 14.78 8.71
N GLY A 114 -2.84 13.46 8.69
CA GLY A 114 -3.57 12.61 7.73
C GLY A 114 -2.74 12.14 6.54
N LEU A 115 -3.39 11.35 5.68
CA LEU A 115 -2.76 10.68 4.54
C LEU A 115 -2.32 11.69 3.46
N GLY A 116 -3.15 12.67 3.12
CA GLY A 116 -2.80 13.73 2.17
C GLY A 116 -1.55 14.50 2.61
N HIS A 117 -1.47 14.82 3.91
CA HIS A 117 -0.27 15.46 4.46
C HIS A 117 0.97 14.53 4.40
N ALA A 118 0.82 13.23 4.62
CA ALA A 118 1.94 12.28 4.49
C ALA A 118 2.45 12.25 3.04
N VAL A 119 1.56 12.19 2.06
CA VAL A 119 1.91 12.25 0.63
C VAL A 119 2.60 13.58 0.29
N LEU A 120 2.12 14.71 0.82
CA LEU A 120 2.74 16.02 0.62
C LEU A 120 4.19 16.05 1.12
N GLN A 121 4.53 15.35 2.21
CA GLN A 121 5.90 15.29 2.72
C GLN A 121 6.87 14.60 1.74
N ALA A 122 6.37 13.84 0.78
CA ALA A 122 7.21 13.19 -0.23
C ALA A 122 7.74 14.17 -1.30
N ALA A 123 7.17 15.36 -1.43
CA ALA A 123 7.51 16.32 -2.49
C ALA A 123 9.02 16.58 -2.67
N PRO A 124 9.84 16.77 -1.62
CA PRO A 124 11.27 17.00 -1.78
C PRO A 124 12.04 15.78 -2.35
N ALA A 125 11.56 14.56 -2.07
CA ALA A 125 12.19 13.33 -2.54
C ALA A 125 11.71 12.90 -3.94
N VAL A 126 10.47 13.25 -4.30
CA VAL A 126 9.85 12.94 -5.60
C VAL A 126 10.21 13.98 -6.66
N GLY A 127 10.26 15.25 -6.28
CA GLY A 127 10.46 16.36 -7.21
C GLY A 127 9.30 16.54 -8.19
N ASN A 128 9.62 16.81 -9.45
CA ASN A 128 8.64 17.05 -10.51
C ASN A 128 8.41 15.81 -11.40
N GLU A 129 8.42 14.62 -10.83
CA GLU A 129 8.18 13.35 -11.52
C GLU A 129 6.83 12.72 -11.08
N PRO A 130 6.14 11.97 -11.95
CA PRO A 130 5.02 11.15 -11.50
C PRO A 130 5.52 10.03 -10.59
N PHE A 131 4.69 9.64 -9.65
CA PHE A 131 5.06 8.67 -8.62
C PHE A 131 3.88 7.77 -8.23
N ALA A 132 4.18 6.63 -7.63
CA ALA A 132 3.20 5.78 -7.01
C ALA A 132 3.07 6.09 -5.51
N VAL A 133 1.87 5.94 -4.95
CA VAL A 133 1.64 5.85 -3.51
C VAL A 133 1.10 4.46 -3.21
N LEU A 134 1.68 3.80 -2.23
CA LEU A 134 1.29 2.47 -1.79
C LEU A 134 1.09 2.48 -0.28
N LEU A 135 -0.13 2.17 0.17
CA LEU A 135 -0.41 2.00 1.59
C LEU A 135 0.06 0.61 2.03
N PRO A 136 1.03 0.53 2.97
CA PRO A 136 1.66 -0.75 3.30
C PRO A 136 0.72 -1.76 3.95
N ASP A 137 -0.32 -1.30 4.65
CA ASP A 137 -1.32 -2.15 5.28
C ASP A 137 -2.39 -2.72 4.32
N ASP A 138 -2.43 -2.25 3.08
CA ASP A 138 -3.18 -2.88 2.00
C ASP A 138 -2.29 -3.92 1.30
N VAL A 139 -2.31 -5.16 1.78
CA VAL A 139 -1.54 -6.25 1.15
C VAL A 139 -2.35 -6.85 0.00
N ILE A 140 -1.74 -6.93 -1.19
CA ILE A 140 -2.42 -7.43 -2.38
C ILE A 140 -1.69 -8.66 -2.93
N LEU A 141 -2.44 -9.72 -3.11
CA LEU A 141 -1.99 -10.93 -3.79
C LEU A 141 -2.54 -10.90 -5.21
N ALA A 142 -1.67 -10.65 -6.19
CA ALA A 142 -2.01 -10.55 -7.59
C ALA A 142 -0.84 -10.98 -8.48
N ASP A 143 -1.16 -11.61 -9.60
CA ASP A 143 -0.21 -11.93 -10.66
C ASP A 143 -0.86 -11.57 -12.02
N PRO A 144 -0.30 -10.57 -12.75
CA PRO A 144 0.80 -9.68 -12.36
C PRO A 144 0.42 -8.75 -11.17
N PRO A 145 1.41 -8.15 -10.47
CA PRO A 145 1.19 -7.26 -9.33
C PRO A 145 0.21 -6.12 -9.63
N CYS A 146 -0.53 -5.66 -8.61
CA CYS A 146 -1.54 -4.61 -8.79
C CYS A 146 -0.95 -3.31 -9.37
N LEU A 147 0.18 -2.85 -8.87
CA LEU A 147 0.88 -1.69 -9.43
C LEU A 147 1.28 -1.91 -10.89
N HIS A 148 1.72 -3.11 -11.25
CA HIS A 148 2.05 -3.43 -12.65
C HIS A 148 0.84 -3.28 -13.57
N GLN A 149 -0.32 -3.82 -13.18
CA GLN A 149 -1.58 -3.68 -13.91
C GLN A 149 -1.97 -2.20 -14.08
N MET A 150 -1.85 -1.39 -13.01
CA MET A 150 -2.12 0.05 -13.06
C MET A 150 -1.14 0.80 -13.96
N MET A 151 0.13 0.40 -13.99
CA MET A 151 1.15 1.02 -14.86
C MET A 151 0.88 0.76 -16.34
N GLU A 152 0.25 -0.36 -16.70
CA GLU A 152 -0.22 -0.58 -18.07
C GLU A 152 -1.28 0.47 -18.47
N VAL A 153 -2.28 0.70 -17.59
CA VAL A 153 -3.28 1.75 -17.78
C VAL A 153 -2.64 3.14 -17.86
N TYR A 154 -1.66 3.41 -17.01
CA TYR A 154 -0.94 4.68 -17.04
C TYR A 154 -0.17 4.87 -18.36
N ARG A 155 0.49 3.84 -18.88
CA ARG A 155 1.20 3.91 -20.19
C ARG A 155 0.24 4.16 -21.34
N GLU A 156 -0.96 3.57 -21.26
CA GLU A 156 -2.01 3.76 -22.27
C GLU A 156 -2.62 5.16 -22.24
N THR A 157 -2.93 5.67 -21.05
CA THR A 157 -3.70 6.90 -20.89
C THR A 157 -2.86 8.17 -20.67
N GLY A 158 -1.65 8.02 -20.14
CA GLY A 158 -0.80 9.12 -19.68
C GLY A 158 -1.44 9.90 -18.51
N ARG A 159 -2.39 9.31 -17.79
CA ARG A 159 -3.20 9.97 -16.77
C ARG A 159 -3.07 9.29 -15.40
N PRO A 160 -3.36 10.00 -14.30
CA PRO A 160 -3.40 9.42 -12.97
C PRO A 160 -4.33 8.20 -12.91
N VAL A 161 -3.90 7.17 -12.18
CA VAL A 161 -4.65 5.92 -12.01
C VAL A 161 -4.78 5.58 -10.54
N ILE A 162 -5.98 5.21 -10.11
CA ILE A 162 -6.30 4.82 -8.73
C ILE A 162 -6.83 3.40 -8.75
N ALA A 163 -6.32 2.54 -7.87
CA ALA A 163 -6.82 1.18 -7.76
C ALA A 163 -8.21 1.17 -7.11
N LEU A 164 -9.09 0.39 -7.70
CA LEU A 164 -10.45 0.18 -7.24
C LEU A 164 -10.71 -1.28 -6.92
N MET A 165 -11.62 -1.50 -5.99
CA MET A 165 -12.17 -2.81 -5.66
C MET A 165 -13.68 -2.70 -5.50
N GLU A 166 -14.42 -3.67 -6.01
CA GLU A 166 -15.84 -3.80 -5.69
C GLU A 166 -16.01 -4.28 -4.26
N VAL A 167 -16.87 -3.62 -3.51
CA VAL A 167 -17.21 -3.98 -2.12
C VAL A 167 -18.73 -4.19 -1.99
N PRO A 168 -19.18 -4.99 -1.02
CA PRO A 168 -20.60 -5.06 -0.69
C PRO A 168 -21.15 -3.64 -0.39
N PRO A 169 -22.38 -3.30 -0.84
CA PRO A 169 -22.94 -1.95 -0.68
C PRO A 169 -22.98 -1.47 0.78
N ASP A 170 -23.17 -2.37 1.73
CA ASP A 170 -23.19 -2.12 3.17
C ASP A 170 -21.82 -1.76 3.75
N GLN A 171 -20.72 -2.00 2.99
CA GLN A 171 -19.36 -1.71 3.43
C GLN A 171 -18.78 -0.42 2.83
N THR A 172 -19.49 0.26 1.95
CA THR A 172 -19.01 1.48 1.28
C THR A 172 -18.61 2.59 2.26
N HIS A 173 -19.28 2.68 3.40
CA HIS A 173 -19.00 3.65 4.48
C HIS A 173 -17.58 3.52 5.10
N ARG A 174 -16.85 2.46 4.78
CA ARG A 174 -15.47 2.22 5.27
C ARG A 174 -14.40 2.81 4.36
N TYR A 175 -14.74 3.15 3.12
CA TYR A 175 -13.80 3.50 2.05
C TYR A 175 -14.13 4.84 1.41
N GLY A 176 -13.14 5.44 0.77
CA GLY A 176 -13.41 6.39 -0.28
C GLY A 176 -14.08 5.66 -1.46
N VAL A 177 -15.11 6.25 -2.03
CA VAL A 177 -15.91 5.63 -3.11
C VAL A 177 -15.94 6.59 -4.29
N ILE A 178 -15.91 6.04 -5.50
CA ILE A 178 -15.94 6.85 -6.73
C ILE A 178 -17.35 6.90 -7.35
N ALA A 179 -17.62 8.01 -8.08
CA ALA A 179 -18.56 8.05 -9.19
C ALA A 179 -17.78 8.21 -10.49
N GLY A 180 -18.29 7.65 -11.58
CA GLY A 180 -17.61 7.72 -12.87
C GLY A 180 -18.35 6.98 -13.95
N THR A 181 -17.75 6.93 -15.14
CA THR A 181 -18.24 6.18 -16.30
C THR A 181 -17.23 5.09 -16.64
N GLU A 182 -17.70 3.88 -16.83
CA GLU A 182 -16.86 2.79 -17.30
C GLU A 182 -16.50 3.02 -18.79
N VAL A 183 -15.19 3.07 -19.05
CA VAL A 183 -14.63 3.31 -20.40
C VAL A 183 -14.44 1.97 -21.12
N ARG A 184 -14.00 0.97 -20.39
CA ARG A 184 -13.91 -0.44 -20.76
C ARG A 184 -13.90 -1.30 -19.49
N ALA A 185 -14.07 -2.60 -19.65
CA ALA A 185 -14.15 -3.54 -18.52
C ALA A 185 -13.07 -3.25 -17.45
N GLY A 186 -13.51 -2.86 -16.26
CA GLY A 186 -12.67 -2.56 -15.11
C GLY A 186 -11.93 -1.21 -15.15
N LEU A 187 -12.05 -0.41 -16.23
CA LEU A 187 -11.44 0.91 -16.33
C LEU A 187 -12.52 2.01 -16.30
N TRP A 188 -12.45 2.86 -15.31
CA TRP A 188 -13.42 3.92 -15.04
C TRP A 188 -12.78 5.30 -15.20
N LYS A 189 -13.44 6.21 -15.90
CA LYS A 189 -13.14 7.63 -15.85
C LYS A 189 -13.87 8.23 -14.65
N ILE A 190 -13.11 8.67 -13.66
CA ILE A 190 -13.64 9.16 -12.39
C ILE A 190 -14.17 10.59 -12.58
N SER A 191 -15.39 10.84 -12.12
CA SER A 191 -16.00 12.17 -12.10
C SER A 191 -16.06 12.78 -10.70
N ARG A 192 -16.11 11.93 -9.66
CA ARG A 192 -16.21 12.36 -8.27
C ARG A 192 -15.70 11.29 -7.31
N MET A 193 -15.16 11.72 -6.17
CA MET A 193 -14.81 10.87 -5.02
C MET A 193 -15.52 11.35 -3.77
N ILE A 194 -15.92 10.43 -2.91
CA ILE A 194 -16.55 10.72 -1.61
C ILE A 194 -15.87 9.88 -0.55
N GLU A 195 -15.25 10.53 0.44
CA GLU A 195 -14.63 9.83 1.57
C GLU A 195 -15.70 9.32 2.51
N LYS A 196 -15.74 8.01 2.73
CA LYS A 196 -16.59 7.30 3.69
C LYS A 196 -18.04 7.78 3.69
N PRO A 197 -18.77 7.63 2.58
CA PRO A 197 -20.16 8.07 2.50
C PRO A 197 -21.02 7.35 3.56
N LYS A 198 -21.71 8.11 4.39
CA LYS A 198 -22.61 7.54 5.42
C LYS A 198 -23.87 6.95 4.80
N GLU A 199 -24.36 7.58 3.75
CA GLU A 199 -25.58 7.21 3.01
C GLU A 199 -25.36 7.52 1.53
N ASN A 200 -26.15 6.88 0.67
CA ASN A 200 -26.20 7.16 -0.78
C ASN A 200 -24.81 7.15 -1.44
N ALA A 201 -24.03 6.10 -1.18
CA ALA A 201 -22.76 5.89 -1.90
C ALA A 201 -23.03 5.90 -3.41
N PRO A 202 -22.24 6.65 -4.22
CA PRO A 202 -22.51 6.81 -5.65
C PRO A 202 -22.27 5.51 -6.44
N SER A 203 -21.51 4.58 -5.88
CA SER A 203 -21.25 3.24 -6.40
C SER A 203 -20.76 2.31 -5.29
N ASN A 204 -20.46 1.07 -5.62
CA ASN A 204 -19.77 0.11 -4.75
C ASN A 204 -18.26 -0.01 -5.08
N LEU A 205 -17.71 0.93 -5.86
CA LEU A 205 -16.30 0.95 -6.25
C LEU A 205 -15.48 1.70 -5.20
N ALA A 206 -14.82 0.93 -4.35
CA ALA A 206 -13.99 1.44 -3.26
C ALA A 206 -12.57 1.75 -3.73
N ILE A 207 -12.04 2.88 -3.29
CA ILE A 207 -10.64 3.26 -3.47
C ILE A 207 -9.80 2.44 -2.49
N ILE A 208 -8.72 1.87 -2.99
CA ILE A 208 -7.75 1.14 -2.18
C ILE A 208 -6.36 1.78 -2.26
N GLY A 209 -5.46 1.32 -1.42
CA GLY A 209 -4.17 1.94 -1.16
C GLY A 209 -3.14 1.88 -2.28
N ARG A 210 -3.53 2.03 -3.54
CA ARG A 210 -2.62 2.11 -4.70
C ARG A 210 -3.01 3.28 -5.58
N TYR A 211 -2.06 4.20 -5.80
CA TYR A 211 -2.27 5.41 -6.60
C TYR A 211 -1.07 5.66 -7.49
N LEU A 212 -1.30 6.02 -8.74
CA LEU A 212 -0.30 6.59 -9.65
C LEU A 212 -0.65 8.06 -9.86
N LEU A 213 0.18 8.96 -9.33
CA LEU A 213 -0.12 10.38 -9.21
C LEU A 213 0.91 11.24 -9.94
N PRO A 214 0.48 12.36 -10.49
CA PRO A 214 1.39 13.37 -11.04
C PRO A 214 1.89 14.32 -9.93
N PRO A 215 3.03 15.00 -10.10
CA PRO A 215 3.56 15.93 -9.11
C PRO A 215 2.63 17.13 -8.85
N GLU A 216 1.72 17.42 -9.76
CA GLU A 216 0.68 18.47 -9.63
C GLU A 216 -0.24 18.22 -8.40
N ILE A 217 -0.26 17.02 -7.85
CA ILE A 217 -0.98 16.72 -6.60
C ILE A 217 -0.43 17.50 -5.40
N PHE A 218 0.87 17.80 -5.36
CA PHE A 218 1.50 18.45 -4.21
C PHE A 218 0.95 19.86 -3.93
N PRO A 219 0.89 20.80 -4.90
CA PRO A 219 0.29 22.11 -4.68
C PRO A 219 -1.21 22.05 -4.39
N LEU A 220 -1.93 20.99 -4.81
CA LEU A 220 -3.33 20.79 -4.44
C LEU A 220 -3.45 20.38 -2.98
N LEU A 221 -2.64 19.43 -2.52
CA LEU A 221 -2.61 18.99 -1.12
C LEU A 221 -2.18 20.10 -0.16
N GLU A 222 -1.28 20.99 -0.59
CA GLU A 222 -0.84 22.14 0.21
C GLU A 222 -1.99 23.11 0.49
N LYS A 223 -2.92 23.26 -0.47
CA LYS A 223 -4.09 24.14 -0.36
C LYS A 223 -5.31 23.43 0.26
N THR A 224 -5.28 22.10 0.38
CA THR A 224 -6.40 21.32 0.89
C THR A 224 -6.64 21.65 2.36
N PRO A 225 -7.84 22.09 2.76
CA PRO A 225 -8.17 22.39 4.14
C PRO A 225 -8.20 21.09 4.96
N LYS A 226 -8.06 21.22 6.28
CA LYS A 226 -8.28 20.08 7.18
C LYS A 226 -9.75 19.69 7.17
N GLY A 227 -10.02 18.44 6.84
CA GLY A 227 -11.35 17.83 6.81
C GLY A 227 -11.70 17.09 8.11
N ALA A 228 -12.39 15.97 7.97
CA ALA A 228 -12.81 15.13 9.09
C ALA A 228 -11.62 14.72 9.98
N GLY A 229 -11.77 14.84 11.30
CA GLY A 229 -10.71 14.52 12.26
C GLY A 229 -9.55 15.52 12.30
N GLY A 230 -9.64 16.67 11.62
CA GLY A 230 -8.56 17.66 11.53
C GLY A 230 -7.41 17.23 10.59
N GLU A 231 -7.67 16.24 9.73
CA GLU A 231 -6.70 15.66 8.81
C GLU A 231 -6.85 16.25 7.40
N ILE A 232 -5.73 16.32 6.67
CA ILE A 232 -5.70 16.58 5.23
C ILE A 232 -5.93 15.24 4.54
N GLN A 233 -7.11 15.06 3.96
CA GLN A 233 -7.46 13.82 3.28
C GLN A 233 -6.86 13.79 1.87
N LEU A 234 -6.32 12.64 1.46
CA LEU A 234 -5.83 12.47 0.09
C LEU A 234 -6.98 12.56 -0.92
N THR A 235 -8.15 12.04 -0.58
CA THR A 235 -9.37 12.09 -1.39
C THR A 235 -9.80 13.51 -1.76
N ASP A 236 -9.60 14.48 -0.87
CA ASP A 236 -9.94 15.88 -1.14
C ASP A 236 -8.97 16.48 -2.19
N GLY A 237 -7.67 16.22 -2.05
CA GLY A 237 -6.69 16.62 -3.06
C GLY A 237 -6.90 15.94 -4.41
N LEU A 238 -7.32 14.68 -4.41
CA LEU A 238 -7.67 13.95 -5.62
C LEU A 238 -8.93 14.50 -6.29
N GLN A 239 -9.90 15.00 -5.53
CA GLN A 239 -11.08 15.66 -6.06
C GLN A 239 -10.71 16.94 -6.85
N GLU A 240 -9.76 17.72 -6.35
CA GLU A 240 -9.23 18.88 -7.07
C GLU A 240 -8.45 18.45 -8.34
N LEU A 241 -7.74 17.32 -8.28
CA LEU A 241 -7.05 16.76 -9.45
C LEU A 241 -8.05 16.34 -10.55
N ILE A 242 -9.20 15.76 -10.17
CA ILE A 242 -10.29 15.41 -11.10
C ILE A 242 -10.85 16.67 -11.77
N ALA A 243 -11.04 17.75 -11.01
CA ALA A 243 -11.51 19.01 -11.56
C ALA A 243 -10.53 19.63 -12.58
N ALA A 244 -9.22 19.37 -12.43
CA ALA A 244 -8.18 19.84 -13.30
C ALA A 244 -7.97 18.96 -14.55
N GLY A 245 -8.43 17.71 -14.56
CA GLY A 245 -8.24 16.80 -15.68
C GLY A 245 -8.73 15.37 -15.47
N ASP A 246 -8.47 14.53 -16.45
CA ASP A 246 -8.90 13.13 -16.39
C ASP A 246 -8.11 12.34 -15.36
N VAL A 247 -8.82 11.62 -14.49
CA VAL A 247 -8.31 10.63 -13.54
C VAL A 247 -9.03 9.31 -13.78
N TYR A 248 -8.30 8.23 -13.82
CA TYR A 248 -8.86 6.90 -14.05
C TYR A 248 -8.85 6.06 -12.78
N GLY A 249 -9.88 5.25 -12.61
CA GLY A 249 -9.97 4.18 -11.65
C GLY A 249 -9.82 2.84 -12.35
N TYR A 250 -9.04 1.92 -11.77
CA TYR A 250 -8.86 0.59 -12.33
C TYR A 250 -9.22 -0.49 -11.31
N VAL A 251 -10.20 -1.32 -11.65
CA VAL A 251 -10.55 -2.51 -10.87
C VAL A 251 -9.51 -3.58 -11.14
N PHE A 252 -8.55 -3.72 -10.23
CA PHE A 252 -7.44 -4.66 -10.41
C PHE A 252 -7.90 -6.11 -10.24
N ARG A 253 -7.14 -7.03 -10.83
CA ARG A 253 -7.31 -8.48 -10.66
C ARG A 253 -6.39 -8.95 -9.55
N GLY A 254 -6.96 -9.53 -8.49
CA GLY A 254 -6.23 -10.02 -7.32
C GLY A 254 -7.08 -10.05 -6.07
N LYS A 255 -6.44 -10.38 -4.94
CA LYS A 255 -7.09 -10.44 -3.63
C LYS A 255 -6.40 -9.45 -2.68
N ARG A 256 -7.17 -8.50 -2.16
CA ARG A 256 -6.72 -7.52 -1.18
C ARG A 256 -7.01 -8.00 0.23
N TYR A 257 -6.07 -7.74 1.13
CA TYR A 257 -6.20 -7.91 2.58
C TYR A 257 -5.94 -6.57 3.27
N ASP A 258 -6.86 -6.17 4.15
CA ASP A 258 -6.67 -5.03 5.05
C ASP A 258 -5.86 -5.45 6.27
N ALA A 259 -4.54 -5.50 6.13
CA ALA A 259 -3.66 -5.82 7.25
C ALA A 259 -3.59 -4.68 8.31
N GLY A 260 -4.26 -3.55 8.07
CA GLY A 260 -4.48 -2.48 9.05
C GLY A 260 -5.59 -2.77 10.05
N GLU A 261 -6.36 -3.85 9.88
CA GLU A 261 -7.40 -4.32 10.79
C GLU A 261 -7.13 -5.75 11.28
N LYS A 262 -7.51 -6.05 12.52
CA LYS A 262 -7.21 -7.36 13.16
C LYS A 262 -7.71 -8.54 12.35
N LEU A 263 -8.97 -8.52 11.91
CA LEU A 263 -9.54 -9.62 11.13
C LEU A 263 -8.91 -9.73 9.73
N GLY A 264 -8.65 -8.60 9.07
CA GLY A 264 -7.97 -8.57 7.78
C GLY A 264 -6.53 -9.10 7.88
N TYR A 265 -5.81 -8.73 8.93
CA TYR A 265 -4.48 -9.24 9.24
C TYR A 265 -4.47 -10.77 9.47
N LEU A 266 -5.42 -11.29 10.26
CA LEU A 266 -5.53 -12.73 10.48
C LEU A 266 -5.84 -13.49 9.19
N LYS A 267 -6.76 -12.96 8.34
CA LYS A 267 -7.05 -13.56 7.03
C LYS A 267 -5.82 -13.56 6.12
N ALA A 268 -5.08 -12.45 6.09
CA ALA A 268 -3.82 -12.38 5.36
C ALA A 268 -2.83 -13.44 5.88
N THR A 269 -2.60 -13.50 7.20
CA THR A 269 -1.67 -14.46 7.81
C THR A 269 -2.02 -15.90 7.44
N VAL A 270 -3.29 -16.28 7.50
CA VAL A 270 -3.74 -17.65 7.12
C VAL A 270 -3.48 -17.92 5.64
N ASP A 271 -3.88 -17.00 4.75
CA ASP A 271 -3.75 -17.23 3.31
C ASP A 271 -2.28 -17.24 2.85
N PHE A 272 -1.43 -16.41 3.45
CA PHE A 272 0.01 -16.41 3.17
C PHE A 272 0.70 -17.65 3.77
N ALA A 273 0.35 -18.06 4.99
CA ALA A 273 0.87 -19.29 5.58
C ALA A 273 0.51 -20.55 4.77
N LEU A 274 -0.73 -20.63 4.23
CA LEU A 274 -1.14 -21.74 3.37
C LEU A 274 -0.39 -21.81 2.03
N ARG A 275 0.21 -20.70 1.60
CA ARG A 275 1.00 -20.58 0.36
C ARG A 275 2.51 -20.63 0.62
N HIS A 276 2.92 -20.61 1.89
CA HIS A 276 4.32 -20.67 2.26
C HIS A 276 4.92 -22.00 1.79
N PRO A 277 6.07 -22.02 1.10
CA PRO A 277 6.64 -23.24 0.53
C PRO A 277 6.90 -24.31 1.59
N ASP A 278 7.41 -23.93 2.76
CA ASP A 278 7.83 -24.90 3.79
C ASP A 278 6.69 -25.24 4.78
N LEU A 279 5.77 -24.29 5.03
CA LEU A 279 4.76 -24.43 6.08
C LEU A 279 3.37 -24.80 5.55
N GLY A 280 3.07 -24.55 4.29
CA GLY A 280 1.72 -24.55 3.74
C GLY A 280 0.99 -25.87 3.87
N ASN A 281 1.69 -27.01 3.73
CA ASN A 281 1.08 -28.33 3.81
C ASN A 281 0.73 -28.70 5.27
N GLU A 282 1.68 -28.54 6.19
CA GLU A 282 1.48 -28.84 7.61
C GLU A 282 0.41 -27.92 8.21
N PHE A 283 0.44 -26.65 7.86
CA PHE A 283 -0.54 -25.67 8.33
C PHE A 283 -1.97 -25.97 7.83
N ARG A 284 -2.11 -26.45 6.58
CA ARG A 284 -3.41 -26.88 6.03
C ARG A 284 -3.98 -28.05 6.81
N GLU A 285 -3.16 -29.04 7.16
CA GLU A 285 -3.58 -30.17 7.97
C GLU A 285 -4.01 -29.74 9.38
N TYR A 286 -3.25 -28.84 10.02
CA TYR A 286 -3.59 -28.27 11.31
C TYR A 286 -4.95 -27.55 11.27
N LEU A 287 -5.18 -26.68 10.30
CA LEU A 287 -6.45 -25.95 10.15
C LEU A 287 -7.64 -26.91 9.96
N SER A 288 -7.48 -27.93 9.11
CA SER A 288 -8.53 -28.92 8.87
C SER A 288 -8.91 -29.67 10.13
N LYS A 289 -7.94 -30.07 10.97
CA LYS A 289 -8.18 -30.73 12.24
C LYS A 289 -8.84 -29.81 13.26
N THR A 290 -8.48 -28.53 13.28
CA THR A 290 -9.01 -27.53 14.23
C THR A 290 -10.47 -27.21 13.94
N VAL A 291 -10.80 -26.91 12.68
CA VAL A 291 -12.19 -26.61 12.27
C VAL A 291 -13.13 -27.80 12.48
N ASN A 292 -12.66 -29.03 12.18
CA ASN A 292 -13.47 -30.23 12.38
C ASN A 292 -13.76 -30.52 13.87
N LYS A 293 -12.84 -30.19 14.78
CA LYS A 293 -13.07 -30.32 16.23
C LYS A 293 -14.11 -29.35 16.76
N GLU A 294 -14.12 -28.10 16.28
CA GLU A 294 -15.12 -27.09 16.68
C GLU A 294 -16.53 -27.42 16.18
N ASN A 295 -16.65 -28.06 15.01
CA ASN A 295 -17.94 -28.50 14.48
C ASN A 295 -18.51 -29.76 15.15
N MET A 296 -17.74 -30.43 16.03
CA MET A 296 -18.16 -31.62 16.80
C MET A 296 -18.54 -31.30 18.26
N GLN A 297 -18.37 -30.05 18.70
CA GLN A 297 -18.83 -29.55 20.01
C GLN A 297 -20.09 -28.69 19.85
#